data_9ccc784ea2527ef8c22fa1758047d70f
#
_entry.id   9ccc784ea2527ef8c22fa1758047d70f
#
_cell.length_a   1.000
_cell.length_b   1.000
_cell.length_c   1.000
_cell.angle_alpha   90.00
_cell.angle_beta   90.00
_cell.angle_gamma   90.00
#
_symmetry.space_group_name_H-M   'P 1'
#
loop_
_entity.id
_entity.type
_entity.pdbx_description
1 polymer ?
#
loop_
_entity_poly.entity_id
_entity_poly.type
_entity_poly.pdbx_seq_one_letter_code
_entity_poly.pdbx_strand_id
1 'polypeptide(L)'
;MARTAGTPRTSRTRSARTRKADKGLWECVIVGAGPAGLSAAVYMGRFKRRTLVLDCGDGRWSYGQINQNYLGFPGGVRATRLHDLGRKQAERFGVVFQDAEVTRVRLDRRGFHLKTAKGIHRARTLIWAAGVRDRWPDFDGAKRLVGRHLFWCIVCDGWRTRDQRLLVLGNSDACVGTTLQFLTYTRKITYLCDRSQGRPSSRARAKLAQAGIAYVEAKVRRVVVEKDCVRRVVLDDKRTLDADIVFSLYGSHPRTDLLRDLPVALERNGHIRIDDKNRTNLTGFFAAGDCDSKHSHQVVTAAHEGAMAAQAANHVLYPAQQRL
;
A
#
# COMPACT_ATOMS: atom_id res chain seq x y z
N MET A 1 37.16 -57.93 -53.39
CA MET A 1 35.98 -57.68 -52.49
C MET A 1 36.10 -56.32 -51.84
N ALA A 2 35.41 -55.35 -52.39
CA ALA A 2 35.49 -53.94 -51.95
C ALA A 2 34.42 -53.69 -50.89
N ARG A 3 34.81 -53.15 -49.74
CA ARG A 3 33.88 -52.61 -48.69
C ARG A 3 33.67 -51.12 -48.89
N THR A 4 32.45 -50.78 -49.19
CA THR A 4 31.98 -49.41 -49.31
C THR A 4 31.86 -48.77 -47.94
N ALA A 5 32.54 -47.62 -47.76
CA ALA A 5 32.45 -46.79 -46.57
C ALA A 5 31.23 -45.90 -46.64
N GLY A 6 30.38 -46.00 -45.62
CA GLY A 6 29.21 -45.11 -45.42
C GLY A 6 29.61 -43.77 -44.83
N THR A 7 29.20 -42.68 -45.47
CA THR A 7 29.35 -41.30 -45.01
C THR A 7 28.44 -40.97 -43.80
N PRO A 8 28.88 -40.26 -42.77
CA PRO A 8 28.03 -39.87 -41.64
C PRO A 8 27.15 -38.67 -42.01
N ARG A 9 25.86 -38.79 -41.73
CA ARG A 9 24.85 -37.75 -41.83
C ARG A 9 25.16 -36.67 -40.80
N THR A 10 25.48 -35.47 -41.26
CA THR A 10 25.58 -34.24 -40.42
C THR A 10 24.21 -33.84 -39.90
N SER A 11 24.01 -33.92 -38.60
CA SER A 11 22.85 -33.37 -37.89
C SER A 11 22.94 -31.85 -37.94
N ARG A 12 22.01 -31.23 -38.66
CA ARG A 12 21.79 -29.77 -38.63
C ARG A 12 21.30 -29.37 -37.23
N THR A 13 22.17 -28.82 -36.42
CA THR A 13 21.82 -28.11 -35.20
C THR A 13 20.95 -26.91 -35.56
N ARG A 14 19.69 -26.94 -35.11
CA ARG A 14 18.77 -25.78 -35.16
C ARG A 14 19.37 -24.70 -34.30
N SER A 15 19.92 -23.68 -34.93
CA SER A 15 20.33 -22.43 -34.31
C SER A 15 19.14 -21.85 -33.52
N ALA A 16 19.31 -21.73 -32.21
CA ALA A 16 18.39 -21.02 -31.34
C ALA A 16 18.36 -19.55 -31.78
N ARG A 17 17.29 -19.17 -32.50
CA ARG A 17 16.99 -17.76 -32.80
C ARG A 17 16.85 -17.03 -31.47
N THR A 18 17.86 -16.30 -31.06
CA THR A 18 17.76 -15.23 -30.04
C THR A 18 16.71 -14.26 -30.52
N ARG A 19 15.51 -14.29 -29.91
CA ARG A 19 14.47 -13.30 -30.16
C ARG A 19 15.08 -11.92 -29.84
N LYS A 20 15.23 -11.04 -30.84
CA LYS A 20 15.51 -9.63 -30.64
C LYS A 20 14.58 -9.13 -29.54
N ALA A 21 15.13 -8.67 -28.43
CA ALA A 21 14.35 -8.10 -27.34
C ALA A 21 13.50 -6.96 -27.90
N ASP A 22 12.16 -7.08 -27.79
CA ASP A 22 11.23 -6.02 -28.17
C ASP A 22 11.53 -4.81 -27.26
N LYS A 23 12.14 -3.77 -27.85
CA LYS A 23 12.56 -2.57 -27.11
C LYS A 23 11.40 -1.89 -26.34
N GLY A 24 10.15 -2.19 -26.67
CA GLY A 24 8.94 -1.67 -26.05
C GLY A 24 8.35 -2.54 -24.93
N LEU A 25 8.86 -3.78 -24.70
CA LEU A 25 8.28 -4.72 -23.73
C LEU A 25 9.09 -4.75 -22.43
N TRP A 26 8.51 -4.39 -21.31
CA TRP A 26 9.09 -4.55 -19.98
C TRP A 26 8.97 -6.01 -19.50
N GLU A 27 9.99 -6.51 -18.80
CA GLU A 27 9.86 -7.81 -18.13
C GLU A 27 8.92 -7.70 -16.94
N CYS A 28 9.01 -6.59 -16.19
CA CYS A 28 8.11 -6.28 -15.10
C CYS A 28 7.69 -4.80 -15.12
N VAL A 29 6.41 -4.54 -14.89
CA VAL A 29 5.93 -3.22 -14.48
C VAL A 29 5.44 -3.32 -13.04
N ILE A 30 5.80 -2.34 -12.22
CA ILE A 30 5.35 -2.19 -10.83
C ILE A 30 4.48 -0.94 -10.77
N VAL A 31 3.28 -1.03 -10.20
CA VAL A 31 2.37 0.10 -10.00
C VAL A 31 2.38 0.50 -8.54
N GLY A 32 2.86 1.71 -8.28
CA GLY A 32 3.05 2.27 -6.93
C GLY A 32 4.49 2.18 -6.44
N ALA A 33 5.00 3.29 -5.90
CA ALA A 33 6.33 3.41 -5.29
C ALA A 33 6.27 3.55 -3.76
N GLY A 34 5.26 2.99 -3.11
CA GLY A 34 5.27 2.78 -1.66
C GLY A 34 6.32 1.74 -1.24
N PRO A 35 6.42 1.42 0.06
CA PRO A 35 7.41 0.46 0.56
C PRO A 35 7.38 -0.89 -0.16
N ALA A 36 6.20 -1.41 -0.51
CA ALA A 36 6.06 -2.65 -1.28
C ALA A 36 6.66 -2.53 -2.69
N GLY A 37 6.25 -1.48 -3.44
CA GLY A 37 6.74 -1.28 -4.80
C GLY A 37 8.23 -0.99 -4.86
N LEU A 38 8.76 -0.21 -3.93
CA LEU A 38 10.20 0.07 -3.84
C LEU A 38 11.02 -1.19 -3.50
N SER A 39 10.54 -1.98 -2.55
CA SER A 39 11.18 -3.27 -2.23
C SER A 39 11.17 -4.19 -3.44
N ALA A 40 10.02 -4.35 -4.11
CA ALA A 40 9.94 -5.13 -5.34
C ALA A 40 10.90 -4.60 -6.42
N ALA A 41 11.00 -3.29 -6.59
CA ALA A 41 11.88 -2.64 -7.55
C ALA A 41 13.37 -2.96 -7.30
N VAL A 42 13.81 -2.86 -6.04
CA VAL A 42 15.19 -3.22 -5.64
C VAL A 42 15.49 -4.67 -6.00
N TYR A 43 14.59 -5.62 -5.68
CA TYR A 43 14.79 -7.04 -5.99
C TYR A 43 14.80 -7.30 -7.50
N MET A 44 13.83 -6.75 -8.25
CA MET A 44 13.76 -6.92 -9.72
C MET A 44 15.00 -6.35 -10.42
N GLY A 45 15.48 -5.17 -9.99
CA GLY A 45 16.73 -4.60 -10.50
C GLY A 45 17.95 -5.49 -10.22
N ARG A 46 18.05 -6.04 -8.99
CA ARG A 46 19.12 -6.99 -8.62
C ARG A 46 19.06 -8.29 -9.40
N PHE A 47 17.86 -8.76 -9.78
CA PHE A 47 17.67 -9.88 -10.72
C PHE A 47 18.00 -9.52 -12.17
N LYS A 48 18.44 -8.28 -12.43
CA LYS A 48 18.74 -7.74 -13.76
C LYS A 48 17.53 -7.81 -14.72
N ARG A 49 16.31 -7.64 -14.17
CA ARG A 49 15.09 -7.57 -14.96
C ARG A 49 14.83 -6.16 -15.42
N ARG A 50 14.50 -6.00 -16.70
CA ARG A 50 14.07 -4.72 -17.25
C ARG A 50 12.74 -4.31 -16.62
N THR A 51 12.82 -3.38 -15.64
CA THR A 51 11.70 -3.04 -14.76
C THR A 51 11.36 -1.56 -14.86
N LEU A 52 10.06 -1.26 -14.93
CA LEU A 52 9.49 0.09 -14.87
C LEU A 52 8.61 0.19 -13.61
N VAL A 53 8.77 1.25 -12.85
CA VAL A 53 7.86 1.65 -11.76
C VAL A 53 7.03 2.84 -12.22
N LEU A 54 5.70 2.73 -12.12
CA LEU A 54 4.74 3.79 -12.37
C LEU A 54 4.15 4.26 -11.03
N ASP A 55 4.30 5.54 -10.70
CA ASP A 55 3.79 6.11 -9.45
C ASP A 55 3.19 7.49 -9.69
N CYS A 56 2.06 7.79 -9.05
CA CYS A 56 1.38 9.08 -9.15
C CYS A 56 1.69 10.04 -7.99
N GLY A 57 2.53 9.62 -7.03
CA GLY A 57 3.00 10.47 -5.95
C GLY A 57 2.03 10.68 -4.78
N ASP A 58 0.88 10.00 -4.75
CA ASP A 58 -0.18 10.23 -3.75
C ASP A 58 -0.36 9.06 -2.74
N GLY A 59 0.65 8.21 -2.59
CA GLY A 59 0.65 7.12 -1.61
C GLY A 59 0.77 7.62 -0.16
N ARG A 60 0.51 6.72 0.82
CA ARG A 60 0.67 7.02 2.27
C ARG A 60 2.04 7.59 2.62
N TRP A 61 3.08 7.25 1.86
CA TRP A 61 4.43 7.78 2.06
C TRP A 61 4.51 9.31 1.88
N SER A 62 3.57 9.93 1.16
CA SER A 62 3.54 11.38 0.92
C SER A 62 2.89 12.19 2.06
N TYR A 63 2.27 11.55 3.06
CA TYR A 63 1.58 12.24 4.15
C TYR A 63 2.54 12.96 5.14
N GLY A 64 3.84 12.68 5.04
CA GLY A 64 4.86 13.38 5.82
C GLY A 64 5.03 12.91 7.26
N GLN A 65 4.39 11.80 7.66
CA GLN A 65 4.55 11.19 8.97
C GLN A 65 5.98 10.67 9.18
N ILE A 66 6.34 10.47 10.46
CA ILE A 66 7.57 9.83 10.87
C ILE A 66 7.24 8.38 11.24
N ASN A 67 7.84 7.42 10.53
CA ASN A 67 7.74 6.00 10.85
C ASN A 67 8.67 5.69 12.03
N GLN A 68 8.09 5.46 13.21
CA GLN A 68 8.85 5.18 14.44
C GLN A 68 9.12 3.69 14.64
N ASN A 69 8.37 2.85 13.93
CA ASN A 69 8.38 1.39 14.06
C ASN A 69 9.09 0.66 12.91
N TYR A 70 9.92 1.37 12.14
CA TYR A 70 10.71 0.75 11.08
C TYR A 70 12.13 0.47 11.58
N LEU A 71 12.50 -0.82 11.60
CA LEU A 71 13.78 -1.30 12.12
C LEU A 71 14.98 -0.60 11.47
N GLY A 72 15.98 -0.23 12.28
CA GLY A 72 17.20 0.44 11.82
C GLY A 72 17.17 1.96 11.96
N PHE A 73 16.05 2.54 12.38
CA PHE A 73 15.89 3.99 12.58
C PHE A 73 15.43 4.30 14.01
N PRO A 74 16.34 4.31 15.01
CA PRO A 74 15.98 4.48 16.43
C PRO A 74 15.29 5.83 16.73
N GLY A 75 15.54 6.87 15.94
CA GLY A 75 14.85 8.18 16.01
C GLY A 75 13.63 8.27 15.06
N GLY A 76 13.24 7.16 14.43
CA GLY A 76 12.26 7.17 13.36
C GLY A 76 12.82 7.71 12.03
N VAL A 77 12.07 7.55 10.97
CA VAL A 77 12.40 8.07 9.64
C VAL A 77 11.18 8.72 8.99
N ARG A 78 11.35 9.90 8.41
CA ARG A 78 10.27 10.52 7.62
C ARG A 78 9.90 9.59 6.44
N ALA A 79 8.61 9.39 6.22
CA ALA A 79 8.12 8.52 5.15
C ALA A 79 8.64 8.95 3.76
N THR A 80 8.69 10.27 3.49
CA THR A 80 9.26 10.83 2.26
C THR A 80 10.76 10.53 2.13
N ARG A 81 11.53 10.61 3.23
CA ARG A 81 12.96 10.29 3.22
C ARG A 81 13.20 8.80 2.95
N LEU A 82 12.40 7.92 3.55
CA LEU A 82 12.48 6.48 3.30
C LEU A 82 12.15 6.16 1.83
N HIS A 83 11.11 6.80 1.28
CA HIS A 83 10.76 6.70 -0.12
C HIS A 83 11.92 7.09 -1.03
N ASP A 84 12.54 8.26 -0.83
CA ASP A 84 13.65 8.76 -1.64
C ASP A 84 14.87 7.83 -1.59
N LEU A 85 15.16 7.28 -0.41
CA LEU A 85 16.26 6.32 -0.24
C LEU A 85 15.98 5.02 -1.00
N GLY A 86 14.75 4.49 -0.90
CA GLY A 86 14.34 3.29 -1.63
C GLY A 86 14.36 3.47 -3.14
N ARG A 87 13.89 4.63 -3.65
CA ARG A 87 13.96 4.98 -5.07
C ARG A 87 15.42 5.01 -5.57
N LYS A 88 16.29 5.75 -4.89
CA LYS A 88 17.74 5.80 -5.22
C LYS A 88 18.37 4.42 -5.19
N GLN A 89 18.00 3.58 -4.23
CA GLN A 89 18.51 2.22 -4.13
C GLN A 89 18.11 1.38 -5.35
N ALA A 90 16.86 1.44 -5.81
CA ALA A 90 16.39 0.71 -6.98
C ALA A 90 17.01 1.24 -8.29
N GLU A 91 17.14 2.56 -8.44
CA GLU A 91 17.78 3.21 -9.60
C GLU A 91 19.23 2.76 -9.80
N ARG A 92 19.98 2.52 -8.72
CA ARG A 92 21.35 1.96 -8.80
C ARG A 92 21.41 0.59 -9.49
N PHE A 93 20.31 -0.15 -9.55
CA PHE A 93 20.21 -1.44 -10.23
C PHE A 93 19.51 -1.33 -11.60
N GLY A 94 19.39 -0.12 -12.15
CA GLY A 94 18.86 0.11 -13.48
C GLY A 94 17.33 0.08 -13.59
N VAL A 95 16.61 0.17 -12.47
CA VAL A 95 15.15 0.29 -12.50
C VAL A 95 14.76 1.69 -12.97
N VAL A 96 13.81 1.76 -13.90
CA VAL A 96 13.29 3.03 -14.44
C VAL A 96 12.05 3.44 -13.66
N PHE A 97 12.00 4.70 -13.26
CA PHE A 97 10.82 5.30 -12.62
C PHE A 97 10.16 6.30 -13.57
N GLN A 98 8.86 6.28 -13.58
CA GLN A 98 8.05 7.26 -14.30
C GLN A 98 6.93 7.77 -13.41
N ASP A 99 6.97 9.08 -13.13
CA ASP A 99 5.91 9.77 -12.40
C ASP A 99 4.70 9.89 -13.35
N ALA A 100 3.76 8.97 -13.20
CA ALA A 100 2.57 8.87 -14.02
C ALA A 100 1.49 8.03 -13.34
N GLU A 101 0.25 8.48 -13.45
CA GLU A 101 -0.91 7.72 -13.03
C GLU A 101 -1.29 6.68 -14.09
N VAL A 102 -1.51 5.44 -13.63
CA VAL A 102 -2.11 4.39 -14.46
C VAL A 102 -3.61 4.63 -14.50
N THR A 103 -4.18 4.80 -15.69
CA THR A 103 -5.61 5.07 -15.88
C THR A 103 -6.39 3.86 -16.39
N ARG A 104 -5.70 2.85 -16.92
CA ARG A 104 -6.32 1.61 -17.39
C ARG A 104 -5.31 0.47 -17.42
N VAL A 105 -5.77 -0.72 -17.07
CA VAL A 105 -5.01 -1.98 -17.21
C VAL A 105 -5.79 -2.94 -18.10
N ARG A 106 -5.10 -3.61 -19.01
CA ARG A 106 -5.65 -4.66 -19.86
C ARG A 106 -4.67 -5.83 -19.91
N LEU A 107 -5.19 -7.02 -20.14
CA LEU A 107 -4.43 -8.23 -20.40
C LEU A 107 -4.84 -8.81 -21.75
N ASP A 108 -3.86 -9.19 -22.56
CA ASP A 108 -4.06 -9.98 -23.77
C ASP A 108 -3.01 -11.09 -23.88
N ARG A 109 -2.97 -11.79 -25.03
CA ARG A 109 -2.00 -12.87 -25.27
C ARG A 109 -0.53 -12.40 -25.26
N ARG A 110 -0.28 -11.08 -25.33
CA ARG A 110 1.07 -10.48 -25.35
C ARG A 110 1.51 -10.00 -23.96
N GLY A 111 0.62 -10.05 -22.96
CA GLY A 111 0.86 -9.62 -21.58
C GLY A 111 0.01 -8.46 -21.12
N PHE A 112 0.49 -7.73 -20.13
CA PHE A 112 -0.21 -6.60 -19.52
C PHE A 112 0.04 -5.31 -20.29
N HIS A 113 -1.00 -4.51 -20.45
CA HIS A 113 -0.98 -3.18 -21.07
C HIS A 113 -1.48 -2.15 -20.07
N LEU A 114 -0.61 -1.22 -19.68
CA LEU A 114 -0.91 -0.16 -18.73
C LEU A 114 -0.95 1.17 -19.44
N LYS A 115 -2.09 1.84 -19.43
CA LYS A 115 -2.26 3.19 -20.02
C LYS A 115 -1.95 4.26 -18.99
N THR A 116 -1.13 5.23 -19.38
CA THR A 116 -0.88 6.48 -18.65
C THR A 116 -1.04 7.67 -19.59
N ALA A 117 -0.98 8.89 -19.09
CA ALA A 117 -0.91 10.08 -19.92
C ALA A 117 0.33 10.11 -20.84
N LYS A 118 1.41 9.40 -20.47
CA LYS A 118 2.67 9.31 -21.23
C LYS A 118 2.70 8.16 -22.25
N GLY A 119 1.59 7.43 -22.42
CA GLY A 119 1.47 6.34 -23.39
C GLY A 119 1.08 5.00 -22.78
N ILE A 120 1.26 3.94 -23.57
CA ILE A 120 0.95 2.56 -23.17
C ILE A 120 2.26 1.80 -22.90
N HIS A 121 2.37 1.24 -21.72
CA HIS A 121 3.48 0.37 -21.30
C HIS A 121 3.05 -1.09 -21.36
N ARG A 122 3.87 -1.92 -22.02
CA ARG A 122 3.61 -3.37 -22.12
C ARG A 122 4.55 -4.13 -21.19
N ALA A 123 4.03 -5.13 -20.46
CA ALA A 123 4.79 -5.93 -19.51
C ALA A 123 4.48 -7.42 -19.60
N ARG A 124 5.50 -8.24 -19.36
CA ARG A 124 5.32 -9.69 -19.20
C ARG A 124 4.74 -10.07 -17.83
N THR A 125 5.13 -9.33 -16.80
CA THR A 125 4.63 -9.48 -15.43
C THR A 125 4.25 -8.13 -14.85
N LEU A 126 3.28 -8.13 -13.95
CA LEU A 126 2.76 -6.95 -13.28
C LEU A 126 2.76 -7.18 -11.76
N ILE A 127 3.36 -6.25 -11.01
CA ILE A 127 3.27 -6.20 -9.55
C ILE A 127 2.40 -4.99 -9.20
N TRP A 128 1.23 -5.25 -8.58
CA TRP A 128 0.33 -4.22 -8.11
C TRP A 128 0.66 -3.87 -6.67
N ALA A 129 1.21 -2.69 -6.45
CA ALA A 129 1.63 -2.16 -5.15
C ALA A 129 1.04 -0.78 -4.88
N ALA A 130 -0.18 -0.53 -5.42
CA ALA A 130 -0.84 0.77 -5.40
C ALA A 130 -1.36 1.19 -4.00
N GLY A 131 -1.34 0.27 -3.03
CA GLY A 131 -1.74 0.53 -1.66
C GLY A 131 -3.23 0.83 -1.51
N VAL A 132 -3.56 1.71 -0.56
CA VAL A 132 -4.93 2.11 -0.22
C VAL A 132 -5.11 3.61 -0.30
N ARG A 133 -6.38 4.04 -0.33
CA ARG A 133 -6.80 5.43 -0.13
C ARG A 133 -7.49 5.54 1.22
N ASP A 134 -6.93 6.34 2.13
CA ASP A 134 -7.52 6.56 3.44
C ASP A 134 -8.76 7.46 3.34
N ARG A 135 -9.74 7.20 4.22
CA ARG A 135 -10.89 8.04 4.41
C ARG A 135 -10.60 9.02 5.54
N TRP A 136 -10.56 10.28 5.21
CA TRP A 136 -10.30 11.35 6.16
C TRP A 136 -11.59 12.03 6.60
N PRO A 137 -11.65 12.57 7.82
CA PRO A 137 -12.75 13.43 8.23
C PRO A 137 -12.78 14.70 7.37
N ASP A 138 -13.98 15.12 7.02
CA ASP A 138 -14.21 16.32 6.21
C ASP A 138 -14.39 17.53 7.12
N PHE A 139 -13.29 18.24 7.41
CA PHE A 139 -13.28 19.53 8.09
C PHE A 139 -12.13 20.39 7.58
N ASP A 140 -12.25 21.70 7.76
CA ASP A 140 -11.25 22.65 7.28
C ASP A 140 -9.86 22.39 7.91
N GLY A 141 -8.86 22.26 7.04
CA GLY A 141 -7.47 22.02 7.43
C GLY A 141 -7.13 20.56 7.79
N ALA A 142 -8.07 19.61 7.69
CA ALA A 142 -7.83 18.20 8.07
C ALA A 142 -6.55 17.62 7.43
N LYS A 143 -6.35 17.82 6.14
CA LYS A 143 -5.19 17.30 5.40
C LYS A 143 -3.84 17.79 5.95
N ARG A 144 -3.80 19.03 6.50
CA ARG A 144 -2.56 19.60 7.07
C ARG A 144 -2.18 18.95 8.40
N LEU A 145 -3.14 18.31 9.07
CA LEU A 145 -2.94 17.68 10.37
C LEU A 145 -2.50 16.20 10.23
N VAL A 146 -2.72 15.58 9.05
CA VAL A 146 -2.40 14.17 8.83
C VAL A 146 -0.92 13.90 9.09
N GLY A 147 -0.65 12.89 9.95
CA GLY A 147 0.70 12.47 10.34
C GLY A 147 1.41 13.42 11.32
N ARG A 148 0.76 14.52 11.74
CA ARG A 148 1.27 15.46 12.76
C ARG A 148 0.39 15.49 14.01
N HIS A 149 -0.90 15.69 13.83
CA HIS A 149 -1.89 15.83 14.91
C HIS A 149 -3.14 14.95 14.66
N LEU A 150 -3.31 14.47 13.44
CA LEU A 150 -4.35 13.55 13.03
C LEU A 150 -3.70 12.25 12.59
N PHE A 151 -3.92 11.20 13.35
CA PHE A 151 -3.38 9.85 13.13
C PHE A 151 -4.49 8.87 12.79
N TRP A 152 -4.13 7.66 12.29
CA TRP A 152 -5.12 6.65 11.87
C TRP A 152 -4.75 5.22 12.25
N CYS A 153 -3.54 4.99 12.73
CA CYS A 153 -2.99 3.67 13.00
C CYS A 153 -2.56 3.55 14.46
N ILE A 154 -3.29 2.80 15.26
CA ILE A 154 -2.96 2.59 16.67
C ILE A 154 -1.61 1.88 16.84
N VAL A 155 -1.27 0.91 15.97
CA VAL A 155 0.02 0.19 16.01
C VAL A 155 1.19 1.13 15.72
N CYS A 156 0.98 2.16 14.90
CA CYS A 156 2.02 3.11 14.54
C CYS A 156 2.20 4.20 15.60
N ASP A 157 1.11 4.80 16.07
CA ASP A 157 1.10 6.05 16.82
C ASP A 157 0.31 5.98 18.14
N GLY A 158 -0.24 4.82 18.53
CA GLY A 158 -1.00 4.66 19.78
C GLY A 158 -0.18 5.04 21.02
N TRP A 159 1.11 4.75 21.03
CA TRP A 159 2.04 5.11 22.11
C TRP A 159 2.12 6.62 22.38
N ARG A 160 1.85 7.46 21.36
CA ARG A 160 1.82 8.94 21.48
C ARG A 160 0.68 9.44 22.36
N THR A 161 -0.36 8.62 22.56
CA THR A 161 -1.54 8.99 23.33
C THR A 161 -1.37 8.81 24.85
N ARG A 162 -0.17 8.36 25.30
CA ARG A 162 0.10 8.14 26.73
C ARG A 162 -0.20 9.39 27.53
N ASP A 163 -1.16 9.27 28.46
CA ASP A 163 -1.64 10.31 29.37
C ASP A 163 -2.26 11.56 28.68
N GLN A 164 -2.42 11.54 27.36
CA GLN A 164 -3.00 12.63 26.56
C GLN A 164 -4.53 12.55 26.52
N ARG A 165 -5.18 13.70 26.29
CA ARG A 165 -6.60 13.77 25.95
C ARG A 165 -6.78 13.37 24.51
N LEU A 166 -7.28 12.16 24.31
CA LEU A 166 -7.45 11.55 22.99
C LEU A 166 -8.87 11.76 22.47
N LEU A 167 -9.00 12.36 21.30
CA LEU A 167 -10.24 12.35 20.54
C LEU A 167 -10.16 11.29 19.42
N VAL A 168 -11.09 10.35 19.46
CA VAL A 168 -11.23 9.32 18.41
C VAL A 168 -12.43 9.63 17.54
N LEU A 169 -12.21 9.76 16.25
CA LEU A 169 -13.26 9.88 15.22
C LEU A 169 -13.58 8.51 14.66
N GLY A 170 -14.81 8.03 14.83
CA GLY A 170 -15.20 6.70 14.40
C GLY A 170 -16.70 6.58 14.10
N ASN A 171 -17.10 5.55 13.34
CA ASN A 171 -18.46 5.40 12.84
C ASN A 171 -18.98 3.94 12.83
N SER A 172 -18.27 3.02 13.48
CA SER A 172 -18.59 1.59 13.42
C SER A 172 -18.18 0.85 14.69
N ASP A 173 -18.66 -0.39 14.86
CA ASP A 173 -18.28 -1.27 15.96
C ASP A 173 -16.77 -1.60 15.96
N ALA A 174 -16.17 -1.73 14.79
CA ALA A 174 -14.73 -1.92 14.66
C ALA A 174 -13.94 -0.72 15.20
N CYS A 175 -14.41 0.51 14.95
CA CYS A 175 -13.81 1.72 15.51
C CYS A 175 -13.89 1.72 17.04
N VAL A 176 -15.02 1.30 17.62
CA VAL A 176 -15.16 1.14 19.07
C VAL A 176 -14.16 0.12 19.61
N GLY A 177 -14.03 -1.04 18.95
CA GLY A 177 -13.06 -2.07 19.33
C GLY A 177 -11.63 -1.52 19.39
N THR A 178 -11.20 -0.76 18.37
CA THR A 178 -9.90 -0.10 18.35
C THR A 178 -9.80 0.99 19.42
N THR A 179 -10.88 1.74 19.69
CA THR A 179 -10.91 2.77 20.73
C THR A 179 -10.64 2.18 22.12
N LEU A 180 -11.21 1.02 22.43
CA LEU A 180 -10.97 0.35 23.71
C LEU A 180 -9.51 -0.08 23.90
N GLN A 181 -8.78 -0.36 22.81
CA GLN A 181 -7.34 -0.68 22.88
C GLN A 181 -6.50 0.50 23.34
N PHE A 182 -6.95 1.75 23.11
CA PHE A 182 -6.25 2.95 23.60
C PHE A 182 -6.23 3.06 25.14
N LEU A 183 -7.07 2.33 25.85
CA LEU A 183 -7.03 2.26 27.32
C LEU A 183 -5.70 1.76 27.86
N THR A 184 -4.90 1.07 27.04
CA THR A 184 -3.50 0.72 27.34
C THR A 184 -2.62 1.96 27.54
N TYR A 185 -2.98 3.08 26.91
CA TYR A 185 -2.14 4.27 26.89
C TYR A 185 -2.72 5.43 27.67
N THR A 186 -4.06 5.66 27.60
CA THR A 186 -4.73 6.77 28.26
C THR A 186 -6.16 6.41 28.67
N ARG A 187 -6.64 7.03 29.75
CA ARG A 187 -8.05 6.97 30.17
C ARG A 187 -8.84 8.22 29.75
N LYS A 188 -8.18 9.24 29.22
CA LYS A 188 -8.79 10.52 28.84
C LYS A 188 -9.27 10.45 27.38
N ILE A 189 -10.27 9.60 27.11
CA ILE A 189 -10.75 9.31 25.75
C ILE A 189 -12.14 9.87 25.54
N THR A 190 -12.33 10.58 24.43
CA THR A 190 -13.63 10.95 23.88
C THR A 190 -13.80 10.30 22.52
N TYR A 191 -14.89 9.54 22.32
CA TYR A 191 -15.29 8.99 21.03
C TYR A 191 -16.31 9.92 20.38
N LEU A 192 -15.98 10.44 19.21
CA LEU A 192 -16.85 11.31 18.43
C LEU A 192 -17.33 10.58 17.16
N CYS A 193 -18.64 10.57 16.98
CA CYS A 193 -19.33 9.94 15.86
C CYS A 193 -20.00 10.98 14.98
N ASP A 194 -19.55 11.12 13.75
CA ASP A 194 -20.32 11.79 12.70
C ASP A 194 -21.37 10.84 12.15
N ARG A 195 -22.63 11.02 12.53
CA ARG A 195 -23.76 10.16 12.12
C ARG A 195 -23.94 10.06 10.62
N SER A 196 -23.49 11.05 9.85
CA SER A 196 -23.56 11.00 8.39
C SER A 196 -22.61 9.95 7.77
N GLN A 197 -21.59 9.52 8.53
CA GLN A 197 -20.61 8.53 8.11
C GLN A 197 -20.92 7.10 8.61
N GLY A 198 -22.00 6.94 9.40
CA GLY A 198 -22.39 5.69 10.05
C GLY A 198 -22.46 5.82 11.56
N ARG A 199 -22.85 4.74 12.25
CA ARG A 199 -23.05 4.75 13.70
C ARG A 199 -22.69 3.38 14.31
N PRO A 200 -21.96 3.33 15.43
CA PRO A 200 -21.77 2.11 16.19
C PRO A 200 -23.12 1.56 16.73
N SER A 201 -23.23 0.25 16.86
CA SER A 201 -24.39 -0.41 17.45
C SER A 201 -24.59 0.04 18.91
N SER A 202 -25.81 -0.14 19.44
CA SER A 202 -26.11 0.12 20.86
C SER A 202 -25.21 -0.70 21.78
N ARG A 203 -24.94 -1.96 21.43
CA ARG A 203 -24.00 -2.83 22.16
C ARG A 203 -22.58 -2.28 22.21
N ALA A 204 -22.07 -1.78 21.08
CA ALA A 204 -20.73 -1.19 21.02
C ALA A 204 -20.66 0.10 21.85
N ARG A 205 -21.69 0.96 21.77
CA ARG A 205 -21.77 2.20 22.59
C ARG A 205 -21.85 1.89 24.08
N ALA A 206 -22.56 0.86 24.49
CA ALA A 206 -22.59 0.41 25.89
C ALA A 206 -21.19 0.02 26.40
N LYS A 207 -20.34 -0.60 25.56
CA LYS A 207 -18.94 -0.88 25.93
C LYS A 207 -18.12 0.38 26.17
N LEU A 208 -18.33 1.46 25.37
CA LEU A 208 -17.67 2.75 25.64
C LEU A 208 -18.07 3.30 27.00
N ALA A 209 -19.38 3.30 27.30
CA ALA A 209 -19.89 3.77 28.60
C ALA A 209 -19.34 2.95 29.78
N GLN A 210 -19.30 1.61 29.67
CA GLN A 210 -18.70 0.72 30.69
C GLN A 210 -17.22 1.01 30.93
N ALA A 211 -16.51 1.44 29.88
CA ALA A 211 -15.09 1.80 29.92
C ALA A 211 -14.84 3.25 30.38
N GLY A 212 -15.90 4.01 30.70
CA GLY A 212 -15.80 5.42 31.09
C GLY A 212 -15.41 6.36 29.94
N ILE A 213 -15.60 5.92 28.66
CA ILE A 213 -15.29 6.71 27.47
C ILE A 213 -16.52 7.53 27.08
N ALA A 214 -16.36 8.85 27.02
CA ALA A 214 -17.42 9.76 26.60
C ALA A 214 -17.75 9.53 25.10
N TYR A 215 -19.07 9.40 24.81
CA TYR A 215 -19.59 9.28 23.45
C TYR A 215 -20.31 10.57 23.05
N VAL A 216 -19.84 11.18 21.94
CA VAL A 216 -20.38 12.46 21.42
C VAL A 216 -20.83 12.25 19.98
N GLU A 217 -22.03 12.70 19.64
CA GLU A 217 -22.53 12.75 18.26
C GLU A 217 -22.46 14.20 17.77
N ALA A 218 -21.58 14.46 16.79
CA ALA A 218 -21.40 15.74 16.12
C ALA A 218 -20.41 15.60 14.96
N LYS A 219 -20.30 16.65 14.14
CA LYS A 219 -19.23 16.80 13.13
C LYS A 219 -18.12 17.71 13.65
N VAL A 220 -16.90 17.37 13.29
CA VAL A 220 -15.78 18.31 13.47
C VAL A 220 -15.92 19.43 12.44
N ARG A 221 -15.93 20.68 12.91
CA ARG A 221 -15.85 21.87 12.09
C ARG A 221 -14.40 22.29 11.83
N ARG A 222 -13.59 22.31 12.88
CA ARG A 222 -12.15 22.61 12.80
C ARG A 222 -11.40 22.12 14.04
N VAL A 223 -10.09 21.94 13.89
CA VAL A 223 -9.16 21.66 14.98
C VAL A 223 -8.33 22.92 15.25
N VAL A 224 -8.24 23.32 16.50
CA VAL A 224 -7.43 24.48 16.95
C VAL A 224 -6.05 23.96 17.34
N VAL A 225 -5.03 24.44 16.63
CA VAL A 225 -3.62 24.13 16.88
C VAL A 225 -2.92 25.42 17.34
N GLU A 226 -2.25 25.36 18.47
CA GLU A 226 -1.47 26.48 19.05
C GLU A 226 -0.08 25.95 19.40
N LYS A 227 0.98 26.68 19.02
CA LYS A 227 2.39 26.28 19.26
C LYS A 227 2.69 24.82 18.87
N ASP A 228 2.21 24.43 17.68
CA ASP A 228 2.32 23.07 17.13
C ASP A 228 1.71 21.96 18.00
N CYS A 229 0.68 22.28 18.79
CA CYS A 229 -0.08 21.32 19.60
C CYS A 229 -1.58 21.49 19.37
N VAL A 230 -2.31 20.39 19.29
CA VAL A 230 -3.78 20.44 19.36
C VAL A 230 -4.19 20.94 20.74
N ARG A 231 -5.19 21.82 20.81
CA ARG A 231 -5.74 22.34 22.05
C ARG A 231 -7.19 21.97 22.23
N ARG A 232 -7.96 22.10 21.16
CA ARG A 232 -9.38 21.80 21.17
C ARG A 232 -9.91 21.51 19.77
N VAL A 233 -11.02 20.84 19.73
CA VAL A 233 -11.81 20.61 18.52
C VAL A 233 -13.13 21.35 18.64
N VAL A 234 -13.48 22.11 17.61
CA VAL A 234 -14.75 22.84 17.51
C VAL A 234 -15.70 22.02 16.68
N LEU A 235 -16.89 21.79 17.20
CA LEU A 235 -17.95 21.00 16.57
C LEU A 235 -18.89 21.90 15.74
N ASP A 236 -19.72 21.29 14.90
CA ASP A 236 -20.72 21.97 14.07
C ASP A 236 -21.82 22.63 14.89
N ASP A 237 -22.16 22.07 16.05
CA ASP A 237 -23.12 22.63 17.03
C ASP A 237 -22.51 23.66 17.99
N LYS A 238 -21.32 24.18 17.70
CA LYS A 238 -20.55 25.18 18.47
C LYS A 238 -19.96 24.66 19.79
N ARG A 239 -20.24 23.42 20.22
CA ARG A 239 -19.52 22.83 21.36
C ARG A 239 -18.03 22.72 21.06
N THR A 240 -17.22 22.67 22.10
CA THR A 240 -15.79 22.43 22.00
C THR A 240 -15.39 21.24 22.85
N LEU A 241 -14.45 20.44 22.34
CA LEU A 241 -13.84 19.33 23.05
C LEU A 241 -12.35 19.60 23.20
N ASP A 242 -11.86 19.53 24.40
CA ASP A 242 -10.42 19.56 24.62
C ASP A 242 -9.78 18.27 24.13
N ALA A 243 -8.72 18.41 23.36
CA ALA A 243 -7.93 17.28 22.84
C ALA A 243 -6.47 17.69 22.66
N ASP A 244 -5.56 16.75 22.91
CA ASP A 244 -4.14 16.91 22.67
C ASP A 244 -3.73 16.16 21.39
N ILE A 245 -4.49 15.12 21.05
CA ILE A 245 -4.25 14.26 19.87
C ILE A 245 -5.58 13.75 19.29
N VAL A 246 -5.63 13.61 17.98
CA VAL A 246 -6.82 13.13 17.25
C VAL A 246 -6.50 11.87 16.48
N PHE A 247 -7.34 10.86 16.60
CA PHE A 247 -7.29 9.66 15.75
C PHE A 247 -8.55 9.55 14.88
N SER A 248 -8.36 9.30 13.58
CA SER A 248 -9.43 9.00 12.64
C SER A 248 -9.43 7.51 12.32
N LEU A 249 -10.50 6.81 12.66
CA LEU A 249 -10.67 5.38 12.43
C LEU A 249 -11.66 5.08 11.29
N TYR A 250 -11.83 5.98 10.34
CA TYR A 250 -12.76 5.79 9.22
C TYR A 250 -12.29 4.73 8.21
N GLY A 251 -11.05 4.23 8.36
CA GLY A 251 -10.49 3.17 7.53
C GLY A 251 -10.03 3.65 6.16
N SER A 252 -9.85 2.69 5.25
CA SER A 252 -9.31 2.93 3.91
C SER A 252 -9.95 2.00 2.89
N HIS A 253 -9.79 2.32 1.61
CA HIS A 253 -10.18 1.47 0.48
C HIS A 253 -8.94 1.08 -0.34
N PRO A 254 -8.79 -0.19 -0.76
CA PRO A 254 -7.72 -0.61 -1.63
C PRO A 254 -7.86 0.05 -3.01
N ARG A 255 -6.72 0.40 -3.62
CA ARG A 255 -6.68 1.00 -4.97
C ARG A 255 -6.73 -0.09 -6.03
N THR A 256 -7.88 -0.71 -6.17
CA THR A 256 -8.13 -1.86 -7.06
C THR A 256 -9.19 -1.58 -8.13
N ASP A 257 -9.71 -0.37 -8.20
CA ASP A 257 -10.77 0.01 -9.14
C ASP A 257 -10.42 -0.28 -10.61
N LEU A 258 -9.16 -0.09 -10.98
CA LEU A 258 -8.66 -0.35 -12.34
C LEU A 258 -8.55 -1.84 -12.68
N LEU A 259 -8.74 -2.72 -11.71
CA LEU A 259 -8.64 -4.17 -11.88
C LEU A 259 -9.99 -4.83 -12.14
N ARG A 260 -11.10 -4.08 -12.14
CA ARG A 260 -12.46 -4.61 -12.30
C ARG A 260 -12.68 -5.34 -13.63
N ASP A 261 -11.97 -4.90 -14.68
CA ASP A 261 -12.05 -5.51 -16.03
C ASP A 261 -11.08 -6.71 -16.19
N LEU A 262 -10.31 -7.04 -15.16
CA LEU A 262 -9.41 -8.19 -15.15
C LEU A 262 -9.99 -9.33 -14.30
N PRO A 263 -9.75 -10.60 -14.65
CA PRO A 263 -10.22 -11.75 -13.87
C PRO A 263 -9.38 -11.98 -12.60
N VAL A 264 -9.06 -10.90 -11.88
CA VAL A 264 -8.33 -10.94 -10.61
C VAL A 264 -9.31 -11.19 -9.47
N ALA A 265 -9.04 -12.16 -8.63
CA ALA A 265 -9.87 -12.46 -7.47
C ALA A 265 -9.69 -11.38 -6.39
N LEU A 266 -10.78 -10.74 -6.01
CA LEU A 266 -10.85 -9.78 -4.91
C LEU A 266 -11.62 -10.36 -3.73
N GLU A 267 -11.34 -9.85 -2.53
CA GLU A 267 -12.17 -10.06 -1.35
C GLU A 267 -13.40 -9.13 -1.37
N ARG A 268 -14.36 -9.37 -0.48
CA ARG A 268 -15.56 -8.52 -0.36
C ARG A 268 -15.26 -7.05 -0.08
N ASN A 269 -14.16 -6.77 0.60
CA ASN A 269 -13.71 -5.41 0.91
C ASN A 269 -12.82 -4.80 -0.19
N GLY A 270 -12.65 -5.49 -1.34
CA GLY A 270 -11.93 -5.04 -2.50
C GLY A 270 -10.42 -5.32 -2.51
N HIS A 271 -9.86 -5.94 -1.46
CA HIS A 271 -8.44 -6.32 -1.44
C HIS A 271 -8.16 -7.49 -2.40
N ILE A 272 -6.97 -7.49 -2.99
CA ILE A 272 -6.55 -8.52 -3.94
C ILE A 272 -6.21 -9.81 -3.18
N ARG A 273 -6.84 -10.93 -3.55
CA ARG A 273 -6.49 -12.24 -2.99
C ARG A 273 -5.12 -12.68 -3.48
N ILE A 274 -4.27 -13.06 -2.55
CA ILE A 274 -2.93 -13.57 -2.80
C ILE A 274 -2.66 -14.86 -2.01
N ASP A 275 -1.72 -15.63 -2.50
CA ASP A 275 -1.13 -16.74 -1.76
C ASP A 275 0.09 -16.30 -0.91
N ASP A 276 0.75 -17.26 -0.26
CA ASP A 276 1.91 -16.99 0.59
C ASP A 276 3.14 -16.46 -0.18
N LYS A 277 3.14 -16.59 -1.50
CA LYS A 277 4.18 -16.06 -2.39
C LYS A 277 3.76 -14.78 -3.10
N ASN A 278 2.71 -14.11 -2.62
CA ASN A 278 2.15 -12.88 -3.20
C ASN A 278 1.66 -13.04 -4.66
N ARG A 279 1.32 -14.27 -5.08
CA ARG A 279 0.73 -14.55 -6.40
C ARG A 279 -0.78 -14.39 -6.31
N THR A 280 -1.37 -13.82 -7.35
CA THR A 280 -2.83 -13.82 -7.54
C THR A 280 -3.27 -15.06 -8.32
N ASN A 281 -4.57 -15.22 -8.51
CA ASN A 281 -5.13 -16.24 -9.40
C ASN A 281 -4.77 -16.02 -10.89
N LEU A 282 -4.25 -14.84 -11.25
CA LEU A 282 -3.91 -14.48 -12.62
C LEU A 282 -2.41 -14.64 -12.86
N THR A 283 -2.02 -15.54 -13.78
CA THR A 283 -0.62 -15.81 -14.08
C THR A 283 0.14 -14.55 -14.50
N GLY A 284 1.29 -14.31 -13.85
CA GLY A 284 2.12 -13.13 -14.13
C GLY A 284 1.65 -11.85 -13.44
N PHE A 285 0.55 -11.91 -12.68
CA PHE A 285 0.07 -10.80 -11.87
C PHE A 285 0.30 -11.09 -10.38
N PHE A 286 0.93 -10.15 -9.70
CA PHE A 286 1.29 -10.22 -8.28
C PHE A 286 0.77 -8.99 -7.56
N ALA A 287 0.48 -9.11 -6.27
CA ALA A 287 0.10 -7.96 -5.45
C ALA A 287 0.91 -7.92 -4.15
N ALA A 288 1.15 -6.71 -3.64
CA ALA A 288 1.94 -6.51 -2.43
C ALA A 288 1.57 -5.22 -1.71
N GLY A 289 1.63 -5.26 -0.39
CA GLY A 289 1.34 -4.13 0.49
C GLY A 289 -0.14 -3.93 0.72
N ASP A 290 -0.50 -2.77 1.23
CA ASP A 290 -1.82 -2.46 1.78
C ASP A 290 -3.03 -2.78 0.88
N CYS A 291 -2.83 -3.05 -0.41
CA CYS A 291 -3.90 -3.40 -1.36
C CYS A 291 -4.23 -4.90 -1.40
N ASP A 292 -3.47 -5.75 -0.75
CA ASP A 292 -3.69 -7.19 -0.74
C ASP A 292 -4.46 -7.71 0.49
N SER A 293 -4.76 -9.01 0.51
CA SER A 293 -5.63 -9.65 1.50
C SER A 293 -4.96 -9.99 2.84
N LYS A 294 -3.67 -9.71 3.03
CA LYS A 294 -3.00 -9.98 4.33
C LYS A 294 -3.30 -8.93 5.39
N HIS A 295 -3.79 -7.76 4.98
CA HIS A 295 -4.28 -6.68 5.86
C HIS A 295 -3.28 -6.17 6.91
N SER A 296 -1.97 -6.35 6.70
CA SER A 296 -0.95 -5.88 7.62
C SER A 296 -0.34 -4.56 7.15
N HIS A 297 -1.05 -3.47 7.30
CA HIS A 297 -0.71 -2.14 6.77
C HIS A 297 0.47 -1.50 7.50
N GLN A 298 1.67 -2.11 7.40
CA GLN A 298 2.92 -1.63 7.99
C GLN A 298 4.02 -1.52 6.93
N VAL A 299 4.97 -0.60 7.13
CA VAL A 299 6.10 -0.42 6.21
C VAL A 299 6.91 -1.70 6.07
N VAL A 300 7.18 -2.39 7.19
CA VAL A 300 7.98 -3.62 7.20
C VAL A 300 7.30 -4.77 6.48
N THR A 301 5.98 -4.96 6.67
CA THR A 301 5.23 -6.02 6.00
C THR A 301 5.09 -5.74 4.51
N ALA A 302 4.77 -4.51 4.14
CA ALA A 302 4.72 -4.09 2.75
C ALA A 302 6.09 -4.29 2.04
N ALA A 303 7.21 -3.97 2.69
CA ALA A 303 8.54 -4.21 2.13
C ALA A 303 8.82 -5.71 1.96
N HIS A 304 8.44 -6.55 2.93
CA HIS A 304 8.53 -8.01 2.84
C HIS A 304 7.71 -8.54 1.64
N GLU A 305 6.45 -8.15 1.55
CA GLU A 305 5.55 -8.58 0.48
C GLU A 305 6.04 -8.17 -0.91
N GLY A 306 6.60 -6.95 -1.03
CA GLY A 306 7.25 -6.50 -2.26
C GLY A 306 8.41 -7.40 -2.68
N ALA A 307 9.25 -7.82 -1.74
CA ALA A 307 10.34 -8.76 -1.99
C ALA A 307 9.82 -10.14 -2.44
N MET A 308 8.76 -10.65 -1.78
CA MET A 308 8.12 -11.93 -2.13
C MET A 308 7.49 -11.89 -3.53
N ALA A 309 6.74 -10.83 -3.84
CA ALA A 309 6.14 -10.63 -5.17
C ALA A 309 7.22 -10.56 -6.27
N ALA A 310 8.33 -9.88 -6.02
CA ALA A 310 9.44 -9.80 -6.96
C ALA A 310 10.11 -11.16 -7.20
N GLN A 311 10.32 -11.96 -6.16
CA GLN A 311 10.86 -13.32 -6.30
C GLN A 311 9.91 -14.20 -7.13
N ALA A 312 8.61 -14.15 -6.87
CA ALA A 312 7.62 -14.90 -7.61
C ALA A 312 7.54 -14.43 -9.08
N ALA A 313 7.60 -13.13 -9.34
CA ALA A 313 7.63 -12.55 -10.68
C ALA A 313 8.90 -12.98 -11.45
N ASN A 314 10.06 -12.94 -10.79
CA ASN A 314 11.32 -13.37 -11.37
C ASN A 314 11.29 -14.86 -11.74
N HIS A 315 10.69 -15.71 -10.90
CA HIS A 315 10.53 -17.14 -11.21
C HIS A 315 9.75 -17.38 -12.50
N VAL A 316 8.68 -16.64 -12.74
CA VAL A 316 7.88 -16.73 -13.98
C VAL A 316 8.67 -16.24 -15.20
N LEU A 317 9.62 -15.34 -15.02
CA LEU A 317 10.43 -14.77 -16.11
C LEU A 317 11.59 -15.67 -16.56
N TYR A 318 11.98 -16.68 -15.80
CA TYR A 318 12.99 -17.64 -16.24
C TYR A 318 12.51 -18.44 -17.44
N PRO A 319 13.40 -18.84 -18.35
CA PRO A 319 13.10 -19.86 -19.37
C PRO A 319 12.60 -21.16 -18.72
N ALA A 320 11.76 -21.92 -19.42
CA ALA A 320 11.18 -23.16 -18.87
C ALA A 320 12.25 -24.14 -18.34
N GLN A 321 13.39 -24.21 -19.01
CA GLN A 321 14.51 -25.10 -18.63
C GLN A 321 15.21 -24.67 -17.31
N GLN A 322 14.99 -23.47 -16.83
CA GLN A 322 15.57 -22.93 -15.60
C GLN A 322 14.56 -22.87 -14.44
N ARG A 323 13.35 -23.36 -14.64
CA ARG A 323 12.32 -23.47 -13.59
C ARG A 323 12.37 -24.86 -13.00
N LEU A 324 12.58 -24.94 -11.69
CA LEU A 324 12.45 -26.18 -10.91
C LEU A 324 11.02 -26.39 -10.48
#